data_6551d999c3a99d43072ddd11f8d79b7e
#
_entry.id   6551d999c3a99d43072ddd11f8d79b7e
#
_cell.length_a   1.000
_cell.length_b   1.000
_cell.length_c   1.000
_cell.angle_alpha   90.00
_cell.angle_beta   90.00
_cell.angle_gamma   90.00
#
_symmetry.space_group_name_H-M   'P 1'
#
loop_
_entity.id
_entity.type
_entity.pdbx_description
1 polymer ?
#
loop_
_entity_poly.entity_id
_entity_poly.type
_entity_poly.pdbx_seq_one_letter_code
_entity_poly.pdbx_strand_id
1 'polypeptide(L)' 'MSEHVYEIRPRKDHRGVAAISDALPFGRLWYDTPDHAIGYAMHFSRSANALIRVYDDAGNVIETHEHKVGFKE' A
#
# COMPACT_ATOMS: atom_id res chain seq x y z
N MET A 1 -7.04 -18.37 0.25
CA MET A 1 -7.30 -17.02 0.14
C MET A 1 -6.11 -16.25 0.37
N SER A 2 -5.82 -15.36 -0.50
CA SER A 2 -4.64 -14.54 -0.33
C SER A 2 -5.01 -13.16 0.10
N GLU A 3 -4.16 -12.58 0.90
CA GLU A 3 -4.28 -11.20 1.28
C GLU A 3 -3.02 -10.51 0.84
N HIS A 4 -3.17 -9.39 0.15
CA HIS A 4 -2.03 -8.59 -0.28
C HIS A 4 -1.69 -7.60 0.83
N VAL A 5 -0.44 -7.58 1.25
CA VAL A 5 0.00 -6.64 2.27
C VAL A 5 0.92 -5.65 1.61
N TYR A 6 0.61 -4.37 1.78
CA TYR A 6 1.40 -3.28 1.21
C TYR A 6 1.97 -2.44 2.35
N GLU A 7 3.22 -2.02 2.18
CA GLU A 7 3.83 -1.06 3.08
C GLU A 7 4.12 0.19 2.28
N ILE A 8 3.67 1.33 2.78
CA ILE A 8 3.93 2.60 2.13
C ILE A 8 4.85 3.38 3.05
N ARG A 9 6.08 3.58 2.61
CA ARG A 9 7.13 4.18 3.43
C ARG A 9 7.69 5.41 2.73
N PRO A 10 8.08 6.44 3.49
CA PRO A 10 8.71 7.61 2.88
C PRO A 10 10.03 7.22 2.27
N ARG A 11 10.37 7.89 1.17
CA ARG A 11 11.68 7.68 0.57
C ARG A 11 12.73 8.44 1.36
N LYS A 12 13.97 7.97 1.25
CA LYS A 12 15.06 8.60 1.98
C LYS A 12 15.28 10.05 1.58
N ASP A 13 14.99 10.39 0.34
CA ASP A 13 15.18 11.75 -0.14
C ASP A 13 13.95 12.62 0.11
N HIS A 14 12.93 12.08 0.78
CA HIS A 14 11.70 12.80 1.12
C HIS A 14 10.96 13.34 -0.09
N ARG A 15 11.15 12.71 -1.25
CA ARG A 15 10.49 13.16 -2.47
C ARG A 15 9.35 12.25 -2.88
N GLY A 16 8.71 11.63 -1.91
CA GLY A 16 7.59 10.76 -2.18
C GLY A 16 7.68 9.54 -1.32
N VAL A 17 6.98 8.52 -1.74
CA VAL A 17 6.86 7.30 -0.96
C VAL A 17 7.10 6.09 -1.85
N ALA A 18 7.45 4.99 -1.23
CA ALA A 18 7.58 3.71 -1.90
C ALA A 18 6.46 2.79 -1.42
N ALA A 19 5.78 2.16 -2.36
CA ALA A 19 4.80 1.12 -2.05
C ALA A 19 5.50 -0.22 -2.26
N ILE A 20 5.58 -1.02 -1.21
CA ILE A 20 6.32 -2.26 -1.20
C ILE A 20 5.36 -3.40 -0.93
N SER A 21 5.38 -4.43 -1.76
CA SER A 21 4.51 -5.58 -1.55
C SER A 21 4.98 -6.74 -2.40
N ASP A 22 4.80 -7.95 -1.87
CA ASP A 22 5.03 -9.17 -2.63
C ASP A 22 4.02 -9.31 -3.77
N ALA A 23 2.89 -8.61 -3.68
CA ALA A 23 1.87 -8.67 -4.71
C ALA A 23 2.25 -7.89 -5.96
N LEU A 24 3.20 -6.96 -5.85
CA LEU A 24 3.62 -6.16 -6.99
C LEU A 24 4.63 -6.91 -7.83
N PRO A 25 4.55 -6.81 -9.17
CA PRO A 25 5.48 -7.53 -10.04
C PRO A 25 6.93 -7.17 -9.79
N PHE A 26 7.20 -5.93 -9.40
CA PHE A 26 8.56 -5.46 -9.17
C PHE A 26 8.88 -5.37 -7.69
N GLY A 27 7.96 -5.73 -6.81
CA GLY A 27 8.15 -5.64 -5.38
C GLY A 27 8.02 -4.25 -4.81
N ARG A 28 8.16 -3.23 -5.64
CA ARG A 28 8.16 -1.85 -5.16
C ARG A 28 7.81 -0.89 -6.29
N LEU A 29 7.02 0.12 -5.95
CA LEU A 29 6.70 1.22 -6.87
C LEU A 29 6.81 2.52 -6.10
N TRP A 30 7.11 3.60 -6.81
CA TRP A 30 7.29 4.91 -6.19
C TRP A 30 6.18 5.85 -6.61
N TYR A 31 5.73 6.66 -5.64
CA TYR A 31 4.66 7.61 -5.86
C TYR A 31 5.04 8.92 -5.21
N ASP A 32 4.42 9.99 -5.69
CA ASP A 32 4.69 11.33 -5.14
C ASP A 32 3.99 11.55 -3.81
N THR A 33 2.85 10.92 -3.58
CA THR A 33 2.13 11.07 -2.32
C THR A 33 1.62 9.72 -1.82
N PRO A 34 1.40 9.59 -0.51
CA PRO A 34 0.81 8.37 0.03
C PRO A 34 -0.57 8.07 -0.55
N ASP A 35 -1.37 9.12 -0.82
CA ASP A 35 -2.72 8.90 -1.35
C ASP A 35 -2.69 8.19 -2.69
N HIS A 36 -1.74 8.55 -3.56
CA HIS A 36 -1.61 7.89 -4.85
C HIS A 36 -1.19 6.44 -4.68
N ALA A 37 -0.29 6.18 -3.74
CA ALA A 37 0.15 4.82 -3.48
C ALA A 37 -0.98 3.96 -2.94
N ILE A 38 -1.77 4.51 -2.02
CA ILE A 38 -2.90 3.79 -1.46
C ILE A 38 -3.92 3.49 -2.55
N GLY A 39 -4.20 4.49 -3.40
CA GLY A 39 -5.14 4.31 -4.49
C GLY A 39 -4.72 3.21 -5.44
N TYR A 40 -3.44 3.17 -5.77
CA TYR A 40 -2.93 2.13 -6.64
C TYR A 40 -3.05 0.75 -5.99
N ALA A 41 -2.70 0.65 -4.71
CA ALA A 41 -2.76 -0.61 -4.00
C ALA A 41 -4.20 -1.15 -3.98
N MET A 42 -5.15 -0.30 -3.73
CA MET A 42 -6.54 -0.71 -3.73
C MET A 42 -7.01 -1.13 -5.11
N HIS A 43 -6.61 -0.39 -6.14
CA HIS A 43 -6.97 -0.72 -7.50
C HIS A 43 -6.34 -2.04 -7.93
N PHE A 44 -5.07 -2.22 -7.63
CA PHE A 44 -4.34 -3.43 -8.01
C PHE A 44 -4.92 -4.65 -7.33
N SER A 45 -5.39 -4.49 -6.11
CA SER A 45 -5.91 -5.60 -5.32
C SER A 45 -7.43 -5.64 -5.28
N ARG A 46 -8.09 -5.06 -6.28
CA ARG A 46 -9.55 -4.97 -6.25
C ARG A 46 -10.24 -6.32 -6.21
N SER A 47 -9.57 -7.36 -6.65
CA SER A 47 -10.14 -8.72 -6.61
C SER A 47 -9.52 -9.57 -5.52
N ALA A 48 -8.87 -8.95 -4.54
CA ALA A 48 -8.27 -9.66 -3.43
C ALA A 48 -8.31 -8.78 -2.20
N ASN A 49 -8.29 -9.38 -1.03
CA ASN A 49 -8.18 -8.60 0.21
C ASN A 49 -6.82 -7.93 0.25
N ALA A 50 -6.78 -6.72 0.78
CA ALA A 50 -5.53 -5.98 0.89
C ALA A 50 -5.46 -5.28 2.23
N LEU A 51 -4.27 -5.25 2.80
CA LEU A 51 -3.97 -4.50 4.00
C LEU A 51 -2.85 -3.54 3.66
N ILE A 52 -3.09 -2.25 3.86
CA ILE A 52 -2.15 -1.22 3.46
C ILE A 52 -1.75 -0.45 4.70
N ARG A 53 -0.47 -0.49 5.04
CA ARG A 53 0.07 0.23 6.19
C ARG A 53 0.94 1.36 5.71
N VAL A 54 0.66 2.56 6.21
CA VAL A 54 1.45 3.74 5.88
C VAL A 54 2.36 4.04 7.07
N TYR A 55 3.64 4.23 6.79
CA TYR A 55 4.65 4.45 7.82
C TYR A 55 5.19 5.86 7.75
N ASP A 56 5.65 6.37 8.89
CA ASP A 56 6.34 7.66 8.93
C ASP A 56 7.84 7.44 8.81
N ASP A 57 8.62 8.52 8.91
CA ASP A 57 10.08 8.45 8.78
C ASP A 57 10.71 7.61 9.89
N ALA A 58 10.08 7.55 11.02
CA ALA A 58 10.63 6.79 12.14
C ALA A 58 10.25 5.31 12.10
N GLY A 59 9.46 4.92 11.11
CA GLY A 59 9.06 3.52 10.98
C GLY A 59 7.80 3.16 11.73
N ASN A 60 7.07 4.15 12.23
CA ASN A 60 5.81 3.89 12.92
C ASN A 60 4.65 3.86 11.94
N VAL A 61 3.69 2.99 12.18
CA VAL A 61 2.49 2.93 11.37
C VAL A 61 1.60 4.10 11.75
N ILE A 62 1.30 4.97 10.79
CA ILE A 62 0.47 6.14 11.03
C ILE A 62 -0.93 6.00 10.43
N GLU A 63 -1.11 5.08 9.48
CA GLU A 63 -2.43 4.80 8.91
C GLU A 63 -2.49 3.34 8.51
N THR A 64 -3.68 2.79 8.56
CA THR A 64 -3.93 1.43 8.10
C THR A 64 -5.23 1.45 7.31
N HIS A 65 -5.20 0.89 6.11
CA HIS A 65 -6.36 0.80 5.25
C HIS A 65 -6.61 -0.66 4.92
N GLU A 66 -7.86 -1.08 4.95
CA GLU A 66 -8.23 -2.43 4.55
C GLU A 66 -9.15 -2.37 3.36
N HIS A 67 -8.93 -3.27 2.42
CA HIS A 67 -9.80 -3.47 1.29
C HIS A 67 -10.23 -4.93 1.28
N LYS A 68 -11.52 -5.18 1.33
CA LYS A 68 -12.04 -6.54 1.36
C LYS A 68 -12.90 -6.78 0.14
N VAL A 69 -12.70 -7.94 -0.47
CA VAL A 69 -13.44 -8.29 -1.66
C VAL A 69 -14.52 -9.29 -1.31
N GLY A 70 -15.36 -9.56 -2.28
CA GLY A 70 -16.43 -10.50 -2.11
C GLY A 70 -17.55 -10.00 -1.24
N PHE A 71 -17.51 -8.75 -0.84
CA PHE A 71 -18.42 -8.18 0.07
C PHE A 71 -19.58 -7.62 -0.64
N LYS A 72 -20.72 -7.83 -0.19
CA LYS A 72 -21.76 -7.19 -0.74
C LYS A 72 -22.90 -7.22 0.14
N GLU A 73 -23.47 -6.59 0.05
CA GLU A 73 -24.42 -6.51 0.90
C GLU A 73 -25.46 -6.59 0.45
#